data_7b4807a4f685af2b5e2fddcffcf908bb
#
_entry.id   7b4807a4f685af2b5e2fddcffcf908bb
#
_cell.length_a   1.000
_cell.length_b   1.000
_cell.length_c   1.000
_cell.angle_alpha   90.00
_cell.angle_beta   90.00
_cell.angle_gamma   90.00
#
_symmetry.space_group_name_H-M   'P 1'
#
loop_
_entity.id
_entity.type
_entity.pdbx_description
1 polymer ?
#
loop_
_entity_poly.entity_id
_entity_poly.type
_entity_poly.pdbx_seq_one_letter_code
_entity_poly.pdbx_strand_id
1 'polypeptide(L)'
;MPYDSLRPYLATLEQQGLMRWIDREVDKDWEISALGRMIFRGMTEERRYGFGFRNIKGYPGGRVVSGVIAASTRMMSVALECDPTPAAIHERTIRGLAKPIAPVVVSTGPCKEIAHKGSSVDLNRLPIPTWTPGKDAGPYLTPLWVTKDPDNGVRNVGIRRGQVKSANRTGILFGAPDRGGAIHHAKWKARGQPMPAACYLGADPVHYLVAPGRYGEDELAIVGGIREEAVEMVRCETIDLEVPATAEIVIEGEVPTDYLEKEGPFGEFTGFMAGGRNCPVFNVKCITHRKDPILLGIISQFPPSESSMIKRNLLEANLLKHLTQTLRIPGVVDLHALEAGGCTATLWVSLKKMYSGHVDQVAMAVLGYFGMSYYKWIIVADEDDDIRDPFMREWILSWRVNPARDMRILPGTAAIELDPSGHPPEEIPAEELGSKVIIDATRRWQYPAMSLPSREHMETVAARWADYGLPALDHVQLPKGL
;
A
#
# COMPACT_ATOMS: atom_id res chain seq x y z
N MET A 1 -10.04 21.01 -3.82
CA MET A 1 -10.53 20.24 -4.99
C MET A 1 -9.53 19.11 -5.23
N PRO A 2 -9.98 17.90 -5.58
CA PRO A 2 -9.07 16.78 -5.79
C PRO A 2 -8.05 17.09 -6.89
N TYR A 3 -6.91 16.43 -6.84
CA TYR A 3 -5.91 16.58 -7.87
C TYR A 3 -6.37 15.93 -9.16
N ASP A 4 -6.36 16.66 -10.28
CA ASP A 4 -6.76 16.10 -11.58
C ASP A 4 -5.79 15.04 -12.10
N SER A 5 -4.52 15.08 -11.67
CA SER A 5 -3.48 14.19 -12.13
C SER A 5 -2.29 14.16 -11.17
N LEU A 6 -1.29 13.35 -11.49
CA LEU A 6 -0.03 13.28 -10.74
C LEU A 6 0.70 14.64 -10.65
N ARG A 7 0.75 15.42 -11.74
CA ARG A 7 1.61 16.62 -11.82
C ARG A 7 1.24 17.72 -10.83
N PRO A 8 -0.01 18.17 -10.69
CA PRO A 8 -0.39 19.16 -9.67
C PRO A 8 -0.18 18.64 -8.25
N TYR A 9 -0.38 17.33 -8.02
CA TYR A 9 -0.07 16.72 -6.73
C TYR A 9 1.43 16.81 -6.40
N LEU A 10 2.32 16.44 -7.33
CA LEU A 10 3.76 16.57 -7.14
C LEU A 10 4.19 18.02 -6.87
N ALA A 11 3.60 18.97 -7.57
CA ALA A 11 3.86 20.40 -7.35
C ALA A 11 3.47 20.84 -5.93
N THR A 12 2.35 20.35 -5.41
CA THR A 12 1.93 20.60 -4.03
C THR A 12 2.90 19.97 -3.03
N LEU A 13 3.32 18.73 -3.25
CA LEU A 13 4.31 18.07 -2.38
C LEU A 13 5.64 18.84 -2.35
N GLU A 14 6.11 19.34 -3.50
CA GLU A 14 7.33 20.12 -3.62
C GLU A 14 7.21 21.43 -2.83
N GLN A 15 6.11 22.16 -3.00
CA GLN A 15 5.82 23.41 -2.28
C GLN A 15 5.77 23.20 -0.75
N GLN A 16 5.28 22.07 -0.30
CA GLN A 16 5.21 21.72 1.13
C GLN A 16 6.50 21.08 1.68
N GLY A 17 7.55 20.93 0.85
CA GLY A 17 8.80 20.28 1.24
C GLY A 17 8.68 18.77 1.45
N LEU A 18 7.59 18.15 0.95
CA LEU A 18 7.32 16.72 1.05
C LEU A 18 7.85 15.93 -0.16
N MET A 19 8.45 16.60 -1.13
CA MET A 19 9.11 16.00 -2.28
C MET A 19 10.34 16.80 -2.66
N ARG A 20 11.36 16.10 -3.20
CA ARG A 20 12.58 16.71 -3.73
C ARG A 20 12.95 16.10 -5.08
N TRP A 21 13.34 16.95 -6.02
CA TRP A 21 13.93 16.53 -7.28
C TRP A 21 15.44 16.40 -7.15
N ILE A 22 16.00 15.39 -7.79
CA ILE A 22 17.42 15.08 -7.86
C ILE A 22 17.83 15.30 -9.32
N ASP A 23 18.71 16.28 -9.55
CA ASP A 23 19.20 16.67 -10.89
C ASP A 23 20.52 16.01 -11.23
N ARG A 24 21.24 15.47 -10.23
CA ARG A 24 22.43 14.65 -10.47
C ARG A 24 22.04 13.43 -11.31
N GLU A 25 22.92 13.05 -12.27
CA GLU A 25 22.76 11.80 -13.00
C GLU A 25 22.72 10.60 -12.03
N VAL A 26 21.72 9.73 -12.21
CA VAL A 26 21.53 8.52 -11.44
C VAL A 26 21.35 7.30 -12.33
N ASP A 27 21.82 6.15 -11.87
CA ASP A 27 21.63 4.86 -12.51
C ASP A 27 20.33 4.22 -11.98
N LYS A 28 19.34 3.98 -12.89
CA LYS A 28 18.06 3.39 -12.54
C LYS A 28 18.14 1.98 -11.97
N ASP A 29 19.23 1.27 -12.26
CA ASP A 29 19.34 -0.15 -11.91
C ASP A 29 19.87 -0.38 -10.49
N TRP A 30 20.23 0.70 -9.75
CA TRP A 30 20.63 0.55 -8.35
C TRP A 30 20.47 1.84 -7.51
N GLU A 31 20.74 3.05 -8.04
CA GLU A 31 20.73 4.26 -7.20
C GLU A 31 19.34 4.67 -6.78
N ILE A 32 18.34 4.58 -7.67
CA ILE A 32 16.93 4.94 -7.35
C ILE A 32 16.42 4.15 -6.15
N SER A 33 16.60 2.84 -6.16
CA SER A 33 16.15 1.98 -5.07
C SER A 33 16.97 2.17 -3.80
N ALA A 34 18.29 2.31 -3.91
CA ALA A 34 19.15 2.53 -2.75
C ALA A 34 18.84 3.84 -2.04
N LEU A 35 18.64 4.94 -2.78
CA LEU A 35 18.22 6.22 -2.22
C LEU A 35 16.86 6.11 -1.50
N GLY A 36 15.90 5.46 -2.13
CA GLY A 36 14.62 5.19 -1.49
C GLY A 36 14.76 4.40 -0.18
N ARG A 37 15.59 3.37 -0.17
CA ARG A 37 15.88 2.60 1.05
C ARG A 37 16.49 3.45 2.15
N MET A 38 17.44 4.33 1.81
CA MET A 38 18.06 5.23 2.78
C MET A 38 17.04 6.20 3.39
N ILE A 39 16.11 6.75 2.59
CA ILE A 39 15.03 7.62 3.08
C ILE A 39 14.11 6.85 4.02
N PHE A 40 13.57 5.70 3.58
CA PHE A 40 12.61 4.94 4.37
C PHE A 40 13.21 4.33 5.64
N ARG A 41 14.49 3.95 5.64
CA ARG A 41 15.18 3.34 6.78
C ARG A 41 15.90 4.34 7.68
N GLY A 42 16.40 5.42 7.11
CA GLY A 42 17.22 6.40 7.83
C GLY A 42 16.45 7.58 8.42
N MET A 43 15.14 7.68 8.14
CA MET A 43 14.31 8.77 8.64
C MET A 43 13.09 8.23 9.39
N THR A 44 12.66 8.96 10.42
CA THR A 44 11.36 8.73 11.05
C THR A 44 10.24 9.04 10.05
N GLU A 45 9.06 8.46 10.25
CA GLU A 45 7.94 8.59 9.30
C GLU A 45 7.60 10.04 9.00
N GLU A 46 7.59 10.89 10.00
CA GLU A 46 7.22 12.32 9.90
C GLU A 46 8.24 13.14 9.06
N ARG A 47 9.48 12.67 8.98
CA ARG A 47 10.57 13.33 8.24
C ARG A 47 10.75 12.81 6.82
N ARG A 48 10.08 11.72 6.44
CA ARG A 48 10.18 11.15 5.10
C ARG A 48 9.55 12.05 4.07
N TYR A 49 10.14 12.07 2.90
CA TYR A 49 9.67 12.80 1.72
C TYR A 49 9.77 11.92 0.47
N GLY A 50 8.97 12.22 -0.54
CA GLY A 50 9.06 11.64 -1.87
C GLY A 50 10.27 12.20 -2.64
N PHE A 51 10.69 11.49 -3.64
CA PHE A 51 11.83 11.88 -4.45
C PHE A 51 11.60 11.61 -5.94
N GLY A 52 12.17 12.48 -6.78
CA GLY A 52 12.10 12.39 -8.22
C GLY A 52 13.47 12.58 -8.85
N PHE A 53 13.67 12.01 -10.02
CA PHE A 53 14.88 12.05 -10.81
C PHE A 53 14.59 12.62 -12.18
N ARG A 54 15.38 13.63 -12.60
CA ARG A 54 15.26 14.29 -13.91
C ARG A 54 16.42 13.98 -14.86
N ASN A 55 17.47 13.34 -14.36
CA ASN A 55 18.66 12.99 -15.11
C ASN A 55 18.98 11.51 -14.86
N ILE A 56 18.52 10.65 -15.76
CA ILE A 56 18.67 9.20 -15.64
C ILE A 56 19.63 8.74 -16.75
N LYS A 57 20.70 8.08 -16.35
CA LYS A 57 21.73 7.55 -17.23
C LYS A 57 21.12 6.71 -18.36
N GLY A 58 21.41 7.10 -19.60
CA GLY A 58 20.90 6.42 -20.79
C GLY A 58 19.46 6.77 -21.19
N TYR A 59 18.78 7.68 -20.45
CA TYR A 59 17.39 8.09 -20.71
C TYR A 59 17.26 9.62 -20.74
N PRO A 60 17.71 10.28 -21.82
CA PRO A 60 17.59 11.74 -21.91
C PRO A 60 16.14 12.19 -21.83
N GLY A 61 15.85 13.12 -20.92
CA GLY A 61 14.46 13.57 -20.65
C GLY A 61 13.62 12.60 -19.84
N GLY A 62 14.14 11.42 -19.48
CA GLY A 62 13.43 10.46 -18.62
C GLY A 62 13.25 10.99 -17.21
N ARG A 63 12.06 10.77 -16.63
CA ARG A 63 11.72 11.15 -15.26
C ARG A 63 11.14 9.99 -14.50
N VAL A 64 11.61 9.78 -13.27
CA VAL A 64 11.10 8.77 -12.35
C VAL A 64 10.77 9.44 -11.03
N VAL A 65 9.64 9.11 -10.43
CA VAL A 65 9.29 9.51 -9.05
C VAL A 65 8.95 8.28 -8.23
N SER A 66 9.25 8.32 -6.94
CA SER A 66 8.94 7.25 -6.00
C SER A 66 8.83 7.81 -4.57
N GLY A 67 8.17 7.08 -3.68
CA GLY A 67 7.92 7.55 -2.32
C GLY A 67 6.94 8.73 -2.26
N VAL A 68 6.19 9.00 -3.33
CA VAL A 68 5.33 10.18 -3.45
C VAL A 68 3.87 9.94 -3.05
N ILE A 69 3.47 8.68 -2.83
CA ILE A 69 2.07 8.36 -2.50
C ILE A 69 1.88 8.26 -0.99
N ALA A 70 2.76 7.55 -0.29
CA ALA A 70 2.57 7.21 1.11
C ALA A 70 3.88 7.05 1.89
N ALA A 71 4.88 7.92 1.66
CA ALA A 71 6.08 7.90 2.50
C ALA A 71 5.78 8.29 3.95
N SER A 72 4.75 9.10 4.19
CA SER A 72 4.30 9.55 5.51
C SER A 72 2.79 9.79 5.58
N THR A 73 2.25 9.80 6.80
CA THR A 73 0.86 10.17 7.09
C THR A 73 0.54 11.58 6.57
N ARG A 74 1.49 12.53 6.72
CA ARG A 74 1.36 13.87 6.18
C ARG A 74 1.21 13.88 4.64
N MET A 75 1.97 13.06 3.94
CA MET A 75 1.86 12.94 2.47
C MET A 75 0.51 12.34 2.05
N MET A 76 0.04 11.31 2.75
CA MET A 76 -1.29 10.74 2.52
C MET A 76 -2.40 11.75 2.76
N SER A 77 -2.29 12.61 3.78
CA SER A 77 -3.27 13.65 4.05
C SER A 77 -3.34 14.69 2.93
N VAL A 78 -2.20 15.03 2.30
CA VAL A 78 -2.17 15.88 1.10
C VAL A 78 -2.89 15.19 -0.06
N ALA A 79 -2.65 13.91 -0.29
CA ALA A 79 -3.32 13.14 -1.34
C ALA A 79 -4.85 13.06 -1.14
N LEU A 80 -5.31 13.03 0.09
CA LEU A 80 -6.73 12.93 0.49
C LEU A 80 -7.37 14.29 0.81
N GLU A 81 -6.61 15.38 0.79
CA GLU A 81 -7.05 16.74 1.15
C GLU A 81 -7.75 16.78 2.52
N CYS A 82 -7.10 16.25 3.55
CA CYS A 82 -7.59 16.22 4.92
C CYS A 82 -6.49 16.58 5.93
N ASP A 83 -6.84 16.71 7.20
CA ASP A 83 -5.87 16.94 8.25
C ASP A 83 -4.86 15.79 8.36
N PRO A 84 -3.58 16.07 8.71
CA PRO A 84 -2.51 15.07 8.75
C PRO A 84 -2.58 14.19 10.02
N THR A 85 -3.75 13.66 10.30
CA THR A 85 -4.00 12.74 11.41
C THR A 85 -4.57 11.41 10.90
N PRO A 86 -4.23 10.28 11.52
CA PRO A 86 -4.81 9.00 11.14
C PRO A 86 -6.34 9.00 11.17
N ALA A 87 -6.95 9.66 12.16
CA ALA A 87 -8.41 9.75 12.28
C ALA A 87 -9.05 10.47 11.08
N ALA A 88 -8.52 11.63 10.66
CA ALA A 88 -9.02 12.37 9.51
C ALA A 88 -8.86 11.60 8.20
N ILE A 89 -7.73 10.91 8.04
CA ILE A 89 -7.46 10.05 6.89
C ILE A 89 -8.45 8.88 6.84
N HIS A 90 -8.70 8.21 7.98
CA HIS A 90 -9.70 7.14 8.06
C HIS A 90 -11.11 7.65 7.77
N GLU A 91 -11.50 8.76 8.37
CA GLU A 91 -12.82 9.37 8.13
C GLU A 91 -13.02 9.72 6.65
N ARG A 92 -12.05 10.38 6.01
CA ARG A 92 -12.09 10.73 4.58
C ARG A 92 -12.24 9.48 3.71
N THR A 93 -11.47 8.44 4.00
CA THR A 93 -11.52 7.17 3.29
C THR A 93 -12.87 6.48 3.49
N ILE A 94 -13.36 6.35 4.73
CA ILE A 94 -14.64 5.72 5.05
C ILE A 94 -15.81 6.45 4.37
N ARG A 95 -15.79 7.77 4.35
CA ARG A 95 -16.81 8.59 3.69
C ARG A 95 -16.85 8.33 2.18
N GLY A 96 -15.69 8.27 1.53
CA GLY A 96 -15.60 7.96 0.10
C GLY A 96 -16.10 6.55 -0.24
N LEU A 97 -15.72 5.57 0.60
CA LEU A 97 -16.20 4.19 0.48
C LEU A 97 -17.72 4.04 0.63
N ALA A 98 -18.38 4.96 1.31
CA ALA A 98 -19.83 4.94 1.50
C ALA A 98 -20.61 5.57 0.33
N LYS A 99 -19.93 6.29 -0.55
CA LYS A 99 -20.56 7.04 -1.66
C LYS A 99 -19.74 6.93 -2.95
N PRO A 100 -19.62 5.74 -3.55
CA PRO A 100 -18.91 5.58 -4.81
C PRO A 100 -19.51 6.46 -5.91
N ILE A 101 -18.65 7.03 -6.76
CA ILE A 101 -19.05 7.84 -7.93
C ILE A 101 -18.52 7.13 -9.18
N ALA A 102 -19.43 6.68 -10.04
CA ALA A 102 -19.07 5.96 -11.25
C ALA A 102 -18.17 6.81 -12.17
N PRO A 103 -17.13 6.22 -12.77
CA PRO A 103 -16.28 6.92 -13.73
C PRO A 103 -17.05 7.29 -14.99
N VAL A 104 -16.59 8.33 -15.69
CA VAL A 104 -17.16 8.80 -16.96
C VAL A 104 -16.17 8.59 -18.10
N VAL A 105 -16.67 8.17 -19.28
CA VAL A 105 -15.81 7.99 -20.45
C VAL A 105 -15.80 9.28 -21.27
N VAL A 106 -14.59 9.81 -21.50
CA VAL A 106 -14.35 10.98 -22.35
C VAL A 106 -13.69 10.57 -23.67
N SER A 107 -13.72 11.44 -24.65
CA SER A 107 -13.26 11.13 -26.03
C SER A 107 -11.74 10.99 -26.13
N THR A 108 -10.98 11.76 -25.34
CA THR A 108 -9.51 11.76 -25.33
C THR A 108 -8.98 12.29 -24.00
N GLY A 109 -7.67 12.18 -23.77
CA GLY A 109 -7.01 12.71 -22.59
C GLY A 109 -5.50 12.78 -22.76
N PRO A 110 -4.81 13.45 -21.82
CA PRO A 110 -3.36 13.63 -21.88
C PRO A 110 -2.55 12.33 -22.04
N CYS A 111 -3.03 11.22 -21.53
CA CYS A 111 -2.36 9.92 -21.67
C CYS A 111 -2.25 9.44 -23.13
N LYS A 112 -2.93 10.10 -24.08
CA LYS A 112 -2.95 9.75 -25.51
C LYS A 112 -2.16 10.72 -26.40
N GLU A 113 -1.39 11.64 -25.84
CA GLU A 113 -0.60 12.61 -26.61
C GLU A 113 0.41 11.95 -27.55
N ILE A 114 0.98 10.84 -27.13
CA ILE A 114 1.93 10.03 -27.91
C ILE A 114 1.49 8.56 -27.86
N ALA A 115 1.54 7.87 -29.00
CA ALA A 115 1.18 6.47 -29.09
C ALA A 115 2.21 5.66 -29.89
N HIS A 116 2.65 4.54 -29.31
CA HIS A 116 3.51 3.55 -29.94
C HIS A 116 2.74 2.25 -30.11
N LYS A 117 2.55 1.80 -31.37
CA LYS A 117 1.77 0.60 -31.72
C LYS A 117 2.61 -0.38 -32.53
N GLY A 118 2.30 -1.68 -32.42
CA GLY A 118 2.93 -2.72 -33.22
C GLY A 118 4.46 -2.74 -33.05
N SER A 119 5.20 -2.62 -34.14
CA SER A 119 6.67 -2.67 -34.13
C SER A 119 7.35 -1.48 -33.41
N SER A 120 6.62 -0.41 -33.12
CA SER A 120 7.18 0.75 -32.40
C SER A 120 7.07 0.61 -30.87
N VAL A 121 6.44 -0.45 -30.38
CA VAL A 121 6.35 -0.77 -28.96
C VAL A 121 7.72 -1.17 -28.43
N ASP A 122 8.22 -0.44 -27.42
CA ASP A 122 9.50 -0.75 -26.78
C ASP A 122 9.52 -0.25 -25.33
N LEU A 123 9.38 -1.18 -24.40
CA LEU A 123 9.47 -0.91 -22.94
C LEU A 123 10.84 -0.42 -22.50
N ASN A 124 11.89 -0.73 -23.26
CA ASN A 124 13.26 -0.27 -22.92
C ASN A 124 13.46 1.23 -23.10
N ARG A 125 12.50 1.92 -23.75
CA ARG A 125 12.50 3.40 -23.82
C ARG A 125 12.09 4.05 -22.50
N LEU A 126 11.48 3.29 -21.59
CA LEU A 126 11.08 3.78 -20.27
C LEU A 126 12.18 3.51 -19.24
N PRO A 127 12.51 4.46 -18.37
CA PRO A 127 13.51 4.29 -17.32
C PRO A 127 12.99 3.42 -16.17
N ILE A 128 12.65 2.17 -16.44
CA ILE A 128 12.08 1.24 -15.48
C ILE A 128 13.14 0.78 -14.50
N PRO A 129 13.00 1.01 -13.18
CA PRO A 129 14.04 0.68 -12.22
C PRO A 129 14.17 -0.82 -11.95
N THR A 130 15.38 -1.23 -11.53
CA THR A 130 15.62 -2.47 -10.80
C THR A 130 15.53 -2.15 -9.29
N TRP A 131 14.58 -2.77 -8.59
CA TRP A 131 14.26 -2.38 -7.20
C TRP A 131 15.16 -3.02 -6.16
N THR A 132 15.64 -4.27 -6.38
CA THR A 132 16.59 -4.94 -5.49
C THR A 132 17.81 -5.38 -6.30
N PRO A 133 18.76 -4.47 -6.53
CA PRO A 133 19.92 -4.71 -7.39
C PRO A 133 20.69 -5.97 -7.03
N GLY A 134 21.05 -6.77 -8.02
CA GLY A 134 21.76 -8.03 -7.83
C GLY A 134 20.93 -9.21 -7.29
N LYS A 135 19.64 -8.98 -7.01
CA LYS A 135 18.73 -10.01 -6.50
C LYS A 135 17.45 -10.12 -7.33
N ASP A 136 16.91 -8.99 -7.83
CA ASP A 136 15.78 -9.03 -8.76
C ASP A 136 16.18 -9.64 -10.10
N ALA A 137 15.24 -10.29 -10.77
CA ALA A 137 15.45 -10.89 -12.09
C ALA A 137 15.53 -9.86 -13.23
N GLY A 138 15.58 -8.57 -12.93
CA GLY A 138 15.68 -7.45 -13.88
C GLY A 138 14.82 -6.26 -13.47
N PRO A 139 14.57 -5.30 -14.39
CA PRO A 139 13.70 -4.18 -14.13
C PRO A 139 12.24 -4.60 -13.95
N TYR A 140 11.53 -3.91 -13.04
CA TYR A 140 10.13 -4.17 -12.76
C TYR A 140 9.28 -2.91 -12.79
N LEU A 141 8.21 -2.96 -13.54
CA LEU A 141 7.08 -2.04 -13.42
C LEU A 141 6.30 -2.34 -12.15
N THR A 142 5.79 -1.30 -11.49
CA THR A 142 4.89 -1.39 -10.33
C THR A 142 3.62 -0.57 -10.58
N PRO A 143 2.90 -0.85 -11.67
CA PRO A 143 1.78 -0.06 -12.15
C PRO A 143 0.47 -0.48 -11.48
N LEU A 144 -0.56 0.29 -11.80
CA LEU A 144 -1.95 -0.08 -11.57
C LEU A 144 -2.47 -0.86 -12.78
N TRP A 145 -2.85 -2.12 -12.57
CA TRP A 145 -3.39 -2.99 -13.61
C TRP A 145 -4.90 -2.92 -13.65
N VAL A 146 -5.43 -2.82 -14.85
CA VAL A 146 -6.87 -2.86 -15.14
C VAL A 146 -7.19 -4.15 -15.89
N THR A 147 -8.14 -4.90 -15.38
CA THR A 147 -8.75 -6.06 -16.04
C THR A 147 -10.27 -5.97 -15.91
N LYS A 148 -11.02 -6.66 -16.78
CA LYS A 148 -12.48 -6.65 -16.78
C LYS A 148 -13.02 -8.07 -16.69
N ASP A 149 -14.01 -8.26 -15.81
CA ASP A 149 -14.75 -9.51 -15.71
C ASP A 149 -15.52 -9.76 -17.02
N PRO A 150 -15.29 -10.88 -17.71
CA PRO A 150 -15.95 -11.14 -18.99
C PRO A 150 -17.45 -11.47 -18.87
N ASP A 151 -17.96 -11.74 -17.67
CA ASP A 151 -19.37 -12.11 -17.45
C ASP A 151 -20.25 -10.90 -17.16
N ASN A 152 -19.75 -9.93 -16.38
CA ASN A 152 -20.54 -8.79 -15.90
C ASN A 152 -19.94 -7.43 -16.25
N GLY A 153 -18.71 -7.38 -16.81
CA GLY A 153 -18.05 -6.14 -17.20
C GLY A 153 -17.45 -5.33 -16.05
N VAL A 154 -17.48 -5.82 -14.81
CA VAL A 154 -16.90 -5.13 -13.67
C VAL A 154 -15.38 -5.10 -13.81
N ARG A 155 -14.78 -3.92 -13.63
CA ARG A 155 -13.34 -3.74 -13.66
C ARG A 155 -12.72 -4.14 -12.32
N ASN A 156 -11.47 -4.55 -12.37
CA ASN A 156 -10.60 -4.63 -11.20
C ASN A 156 -9.34 -3.81 -11.43
N VAL A 157 -9.02 -2.93 -10.50
CA VAL A 157 -7.77 -2.17 -10.48
C VAL A 157 -6.92 -2.62 -9.31
N GLY A 158 -5.64 -2.98 -9.57
CA GLY A 158 -4.75 -3.43 -8.50
C GLY A 158 -3.28 -3.16 -8.79
N ILE A 159 -2.50 -2.88 -7.75
CA ILE A 159 -1.05 -2.76 -7.86
C ILE A 159 -0.46 -4.17 -7.98
N ARG A 160 0.23 -4.43 -9.08
CA ARG A 160 0.93 -5.71 -9.30
C ARG A 160 2.26 -5.45 -10.00
N ARG A 161 3.27 -6.21 -9.63
CA ARG A 161 4.58 -6.14 -10.27
C ARG A 161 4.53 -6.71 -11.69
N GLY A 162 5.32 -6.12 -12.59
CA GLY A 162 5.46 -6.57 -13.97
C GLY A 162 6.94 -6.67 -14.34
N GLN A 163 7.53 -7.87 -14.35
CA GLN A 163 8.91 -8.08 -14.76
C GLN A 163 9.08 -7.77 -16.24
N VAL A 164 9.96 -6.84 -16.61
CA VAL A 164 10.30 -6.59 -18.01
C VAL A 164 11.09 -7.78 -18.55
N LYS A 165 10.59 -8.43 -19.59
CA LYS A 165 11.21 -9.61 -20.21
C LYS A 165 11.78 -9.32 -21.59
N SER A 166 11.15 -8.43 -22.33
CA SER A 166 11.59 -7.96 -23.64
C SER A 166 10.99 -6.58 -23.95
N ALA A 167 11.29 -6.04 -25.11
CA ALA A 167 10.75 -4.76 -25.59
C ALA A 167 9.21 -4.69 -25.54
N ASN A 168 8.52 -5.80 -25.69
CA ASN A 168 7.06 -5.86 -25.77
C ASN A 168 6.43 -6.92 -24.88
N ARG A 169 7.11 -7.36 -23.82
CA ARG A 169 6.59 -8.39 -22.92
C ARG A 169 6.99 -8.13 -21.46
N THR A 170 6.03 -8.34 -20.57
CA THR A 170 6.29 -8.42 -19.12
C THR A 170 5.75 -9.71 -18.54
N GLY A 171 6.25 -10.12 -17.36
CA GLY A 171 5.52 -11.00 -16.48
C GLY A 171 4.38 -10.24 -15.80
N ILE A 172 3.42 -10.97 -15.24
CA ILE A 172 2.40 -10.41 -14.35
C ILE A 172 2.10 -11.39 -13.21
N LEU A 173 2.15 -10.92 -11.97
CA LEU A 173 1.78 -11.71 -10.81
C LEU A 173 0.40 -11.29 -10.31
N PHE A 174 -0.63 -12.13 -10.51
CA PHE A 174 -1.98 -11.83 -10.04
C PHE A 174 -2.17 -12.03 -8.53
N GLY A 175 -1.25 -12.73 -7.87
CA GLY A 175 -1.36 -13.09 -6.46
C GLY A 175 -2.27 -14.29 -6.21
N ALA A 176 -2.95 -14.32 -5.07
CA ALA A 176 -3.82 -15.43 -4.69
C ALA A 176 -5.04 -15.59 -5.63
N PRO A 177 -5.60 -16.81 -5.76
CA PRO A 177 -6.71 -17.11 -6.69
C PRO A 177 -7.99 -16.30 -6.43
N ASP A 178 -8.16 -15.80 -5.22
CA ASP A 178 -9.30 -14.97 -4.79
C ASP A 178 -9.15 -13.48 -5.12
N ARG A 179 -8.08 -13.08 -5.83
CA ARG A 179 -7.86 -11.70 -6.27
C ARG A 179 -8.55 -11.43 -7.60
N GLY A 180 -9.16 -10.24 -7.75
CA GLY A 180 -9.95 -9.88 -8.93
C GLY A 180 -9.26 -10.18 -10.26
N GLY A 181 -8.00 -9.79 -10.43
CA GLY A 181 -7.24 -10.11 -11.65
C GLY A 181 -7.04 -11.60 -11.89
N ALA A 182 -6.85 -12.41 -10.85
CA ALA A 182 -6.74 -13.87 -10.97
C ALA A 182 -8.10 -14.50 -11.34
N ILE A 183 -9.18 -14.02 -10.73
CA ILE A 183 -10.56 -14.44 -11.06
C ILE A 183 -10.87 -14.13 -12.52
N HIS A 184 -10.58 -12.91 -12.98
CA HIS A 184 -10.80 -12.53 -14.38
C HIS A 184 -9.99 -13.40 -15.32
N HIS A 185 -8.71 -13.63 -15.05
CA HIS A 185 -7.84 -14.49 -15.85
C HIS A 185 -8.39 -15.92 -15.95
N ALA A 186 -8.86 -16.51 -14.85
CA ALA A 186 -9.46 -17.84 -14.82
C ALA A 186 -10.73 -17.90 -15.67
N LYS A 187 -11.60 -16.88 -15.64
CA LYS A 187 -12.80 -16.80 -16.47
C LYS A 187 -12.49 -16.68 -17.96
N TRP A 188 -11.49 -15.86 -18.34
CA TRP A 188 -11.02 -15.76 -19.72
C TRP A 188 -10.41 -17.09 -20.20
N LYS A 189 -9.66 -17.78 -19.33
CA LYS A 189 -9.14 -19.13 -19.61
C LYS A 189 -10.26 -20.12 -19.89
N ALA A 190 -11.33 -20.10 -19.10
CA ALA A 190 -12.50 -20.97 -19.33
C ALA A 190 -13.19 -20.71 -20.68
N ARG A 191 -13.03 -19.51 -21.25
CA ARG A 191 -13.51 -19.15 -22.59
C ARG A 191 -12.52 -19.51 -23.72
N GLY A 192 -11.33 -20.00 -23.41
CA GLY A 192 -10.27 -20.29 -24.37
C GLY A 192 -9.74 -19.05 -25.09
N GLN A 193 -9.80 -17.88 -24.44
CA GLN A 193 -9.41 -16.60 -25.03
C GLN A 193 -8.34 -15.92 -24.17
N PRO A 194 -7.43 -15.13 -24.77
CA PRO A 194 -6.52 -14.28 -24.01
C PRO A 194 -7.31 -13.18 -23.27
N MET A 195 -6.86 -12.84 -22.06
CA MET A 195 -7.47 -11.77 -21.27
C MET A 195 -6.94 -10.41 -21.72
N PRO A 196 -7.80 -9.47 -22.17
CA PRO A 196 -7.41 -8.09 -22.35
C PRO A 196 -6.97 -7.49 -21.00
N ALA A 197 -5.85 -6.80 -20.99
CA ALA A 197 -5.35 -6.10 -19.82
C ALA A 197 -4.66 -4.80 -20.22
N ALA A 198 -4.74 -3.82 -19.34
CA ALA A 198 -3.94 -2.60 -19.44
C ALA A 198 -3.30 -2.32 -18.08
N CYS A 199 -2.20 -1.58 -18.09
CA CYS A 199 -1.70 -0.98 -16.85
C CYS A 199 -1.35 0.48 -17.08
N TYR A 200 -1.45 1.26 -16.01
CA TYR A 200 -1.15 2.69 -16.06
C TYR A 200 -0.29 3.12 -14.88
N LEU A 201 0.50 4.17 -15.10
CA LEU A 201 1.38 4.79 -14.12
C LEU A 201 1.10 6.29 -14.10
N GLY A 202 1.24 6.89 -12.91
CA GLY A 202 1.19 8.34 -12.76
C GLY A 202 -0.20 8.96 -12.89
N ALA A 203 -1.24 8.29 -12.39
CA ALA A 203 -2.56 8.89 -12.18
C ALA A 203 -2.59 9.72 -10.87
N ASP A 204 -3.73 10.29 -10.57
CA ASP A 204 -4.06 10.88 -9.26
C ASP A 204 -3.66 9.94 -8.11
N PRO A 205 -3.12 10.45 -6.98
CA PRO A 205 -2.61 9.60 -5.89
C PRO A 205 -3.69 8.72 -5.25
N VAL A 206 -4.97 9.11 -5.28
CA VAL A 206 -6.08 8.33 -4.70
C VAL A 206 -6.21 6.96 -5.37
N HIS A 207 -5.89 6.84 -6.66
CA HIS A 207 -5.87 5.56 -7.36
C HIS A 207 -4.98 4.53 -6.66
N TYR A 208 -3.80 4.95 -6.21
CA TYR A 208 -2.85 4.08 -5.52
C TYR A 208 -3.30 3.73 -4.11
N LEU A 209 -3.97 4.65 -3.42
CA LEU A 209 -4.50 4.43 -2.08
C LEU A 209 -5.69 3.46 -2.08
N VAL A 210 -6.45 3.39 -3.17
CA VAL A 210 -7.61 2.49 -3.34
C VAL A 210 -7.20 1.09 -3.82
N ALA A 211 -6.28 1.00 -4.76
CA ALA A 211 -5.94 -0.24 -5.46
C ALA A 211 -5.56 -1.47 -4.61
N PRO A 212 -5.02 -1.36 -3.37
CA PRO A 212 -4.76 -2.54 -2.53
C PRO A 212 -6.00 -3.16 -1.91
N GLY A 213 -7.14 -2.46 -1.93
CA GLY A 213 -8.38 -2.90 -1.31
C GLY A 213 -9.03 -4.10 -1.99
N ARG A 214 -10.07 -4.59 -1.36
CA ARG A 214 -10.99 -5.58 -1.92
C ARG A 214 -12.40 -5.01 -1.83
N TYR A 215 -12.99 -4.81 -2.98
CA TYR A 215 -14.33 -4.27 -3.10
C TYR A 215 -15.19 -5.23 -3.94
N GLY A 216 -16.48 -5.24 -3.70
CA GLY A 216 -17.44 -5.89 -4.58
C GLY A 216 -17.83 -5.02 -5.78
N GLU A 217 -17.19 -3.87 -5.94
CA GLU A 217 -17.51 -2.80 -6.89
C GLU A 217 -16.26 -2.40 -7.68
N ASP A 218 -16.45 -1.60 -8.72
CA ASP A 218 -15.37 -1.00 -9.51
C ASP A 218 -14.51 -0.07 -8.63
N GLU A 219 -13.23 -0.35 -8.48
CA GLU A 219 -12.30 0.46 -7.69
C GLU A 219 -12.25 1.91 -8.17
N LEU A 220 -12.49 2.18 -9.45
CA LEU A 220 -12.52 3.56 -9.97
C LEU A 220 -13.74 4.34 -9.49
N ALA A 221 -14.84 3.66 -9.19
CA ALA A 221 -15.97 4.30 -8.52
C ALA A 221 -15.64 4.68 -7.07
N ILE A 222 -14.86 3.85 -6.38
CA ILE A 222 -14.35 4.16 -5.04
C ILE A 222 -13.39 5.37 -5.09
N VAL A 223 -12.48 5.40 -6.07
CA VAL A 223 -11.62 6.57 -6.32
C VAL A 223 -12.47 7.83 -6.49
N GLY A 224 -13.51 7.77 -7.33
CA GLY A 224 -14.45 8.88 -7.52
C GLY A 224 -15.14 9.30 -6.23
N GLY A 225 -15.55 8.34 -5.39
CA GLY A 225 -16.17 8.62 -4.08
C GLY A 225 -15.22 9.31 -3.10
N ILE A 226 -13.95 8.91 -3.05
CA ILE A 226 -12.93 9.56 -2.20
C ILE A 226 -12.59 10.94 -2.74
N ARG A 227 -12.49 11.10 -4.06
CA ARG A 227 -12.27 12.40 -4.70
C ARG A 227 -13.48 13.34 -4.62
N GLU A 228 -14.68 12.79 -4.43
CA GLU A 228 -15.97 13.49 -4.57
C GLU A 228 -16.21 14.00 -6.00
N GLU A 229 -15.58 13.33 -6.99
CA GLU A 229 -15.66 13.67 -8.41
C GLU A 229 -15.43 12.42 -9.25
N ALA A 230 -16.16 12.29 -10.37
CA ALA A 230 -16.00 11.13 -11.27
C ALA A 230 -14.59 11.09 -11.89
N VAL A 231 -14.02 9.89 -11.97
CA VAL A 231 -12.79 9.66 -12.71
C VAL A 231 -13.07 9.72 -14.20
N GLU A 232 -12.36 10.58 -14.93
CA GLU A 232 -12.40 10.59 -16.39
C GLU A 232 -11.58 9.43 -16.95
N MET A 233 -12.22 8.65 -17.83
CA MET A 233 -11.62 7.47 -18.50
C MET A 233 -11.59 7.67 -20.00
N VAL A 234 -10.57 7.12 -20.67
CA VAL A 234 -10.49 7.02 -22.11
C VAL A 234 -10.42 5.57 -22.54
N ARG A 235 -10.98 5.24 -23.70
CA ARG A 235 -10.85 3.90 -24.27
C ARG A 235 -9.41 3.62 -24.66
N CYS A 236 -8.95 2.42 -24.44
CA CYS A 236 -7.68 1.92 -24.95
C CYS A 236 -7.62 1.95 -26.48
N GLU A 237 -6.42 1.92 -27.04
CA GLU A 237 -6.20 1.99 -28.49
C GLU A 237 -6.33 0.64 -29.21
N THR A 238 -6.09 -0.45 -28.49
CA THR A 238 -5.93 -1.80 -29.10
C THR A 238 -6.76 -2.88 -28.43
N ILE A 239 -7.42 -2.58 -27.32
CA ILE A 239 -8.22 -3.53 -26.54
C ILE A 239 -9.49 -2.85 -26.01
N ASP A 240 -10.52 -3.64 -25.69
CA ASP A 240 -11.79 -3.13 -25.14
C ASP A 240 -11.71 -2.95 -23.61
N LEU A 241 -10.89 -1.98 -23.21
CA LEU A 241 -10.78 -1.50 -21.83
C LEU A 241 -10.73 0.02 -21.80
N GLU A 242 -11.00 0.58 -20.64
CA GLU A 242 -10.84 2.01 -20.35
C GLU A 242 -9.76 2.20 -19.26
N VAL A 243 -9.01 3.31 -19.36
CA VAL A 243 -7.95 3.72 -18.45
C VAL A 243 -8.11 5.19 -18.08
N PRO A 244 -7.57 5.66 -16.92
CA PRO A 244 -7.66 7.06 -16.55
C PRO A 244 -7.06 7.99 -17.63
N ALA A 245 -7.85 8.98 -18.04
CA ALA A 245 -7.49 9.94 -19.08
C ALA A 245 -6.21 10.74 -18.78
N THR A 246 -5.94 10.96 -17.50
CA THR A 246 -4.83 11.79 -17.00
C THR A 246 -3.60 11.02 -16.57
N ALA A 247 -3.54 9.70 -16.80
CA ALA A 247 -2.35 8.88 -16.53
C ALA A 247 -1.11 9.40 -17.30
N GLU A 248 0.06 9.25 -16.73
CA GLU A 248 1.32 9.63 -17.39
C GLU A 248 1.70 8.64 -18.49
N ILE A 249 1.55 7.34 -18.21
CA ILE A 249 1.90 6.24 -19.12
C ILE A 249 0.81 5.18 -19.02
N VAL A 250 0.37 4.66 -20.18
CA VAL A 250 -0.56 3.52 -20.31
C VAL A 250 0.09 2.46 -21.17
N ILE A 251 0.01 1.21 -20.75
CA ILE A 251 0.53 0.05 -21.48
C ILE A 251 -0.63 -0.93 -21.67
N GLU A 252 -0.96 -1.23 -22.93
CA GLU A 252 -2.10 -2.03 -23.32
C GLU A 252 -1.67 -3.33 -23.98
N GLY A 253 -2.40 -4.41 -23.76
CA GLY A 253 -2.10 -5.69 -24.38
C GLY A 253 -3.00 -6.82 -23.93
N GLU A 254 -2.46 -8.03 -23.96
CA GLU A 254 -3.19 -9.26 -23.66
C GLU A 254 -2.35 -10.19 -22.78
N VAL A 255 -3.03 -10.92 -21.90
CA VAL A 255 -2.48 -12.00 -21.10
C VAL A 255 -2.95 -13.33 -21.69
N PRO A 256 -2.07 -14.12 -22.36
CA PRO A 256 -2.38 -15.49 -22.77
C PRO A 256 -2.81 -16.33 -21.57
N THR A 257 -3.76 -17.23 -21.76
CA THR A 257 -4.32 -18.06 -20.68
C THR A 257 -3.78 -19.48 -20.66
N ASP A 258 -3.01 -19.86 -21.65
CA ASP A 258 -2.41 -21.18 -21.86
C ASP A 258 -0.88 -21.18 -21.80
N TYR A 259 -0.26 -20.04 -21.49
CA TYR A 259 1.18 -19.86 -21.50
C TYR A 259 1.68 -19.16 -20.25
N LEU A 260 2.73 -19.72 -19.65
CA LEU A 260 3.39 -19.22 -18.45
C LEU A 260 4.90 -19.12 -18.67
N GLU A 261 5.55 -18.15 -18.06
CA GLU A 261 7.00 -18.02 -17.99
C GLU A 261 7.49 -17.89 -16.55
N LYS A 262 8.72 -18.28 -16.27
CA LYS A 262 9.36 -18.04 -14.99
C LYS A 262 9.43 -16.53 -14.72
N GLU A 263 8.92 -16.11 -13.56
CA GLU A 263 8.93 -14.72 -13.07
C GLU A 263 9.61 -14.66 -11.70
N GLY A 264 10.38 -13.63 -11.47
CA GLY A 264 11.15 -13.46 -10.22
C GLY A 264 12.58 -14.03 -10.34
N PRO A 265 13.40 -13.89 -9.28
CA PRO A 265 13.02 -13.37 -7.96
C PRO A 265 12.73 -11.86 -7.95
N PHE A 266 11.99 -11.41 -6.92
CA PHE A 266 11.67 -10.00 -6.68
C PHE A 266 11.58 -9.72 -5.17
N GLY A 267 12.07 -8.54 -4.73
CA GLY A 267 12.01 -8.11 -3.34
C GLY A 267 10.58 -7.77 -2.89
N GLU A 268 10.08 -8.41 -1.84
CA GLU A 268 8.70 -8.28 -1.37
C GLU A 268 8.57 -7.46 -0.08
N PHE A 269 7.34 -7.02 0.20
CA PHE A 269 7.00 -6.19 1.37
C PHE A 269 7.23 -6.87 2.72
N THR A 270 7.40 -8.18 2.74
CA THR A 270 7.81 -8.94 3.94
C THR A 270 9.28 -8.73 4.29
N GLY A 271 10.07 -8.18 3.37
CA GLY A 271 11.51 -7.98 3.52
C GLY A 271 12.35 -9.11 2.96
N PHE A 272 11.73 -10.12 2.39
CA PHE A 272 12.41 -11.26 1.76
C PHE A 272 12.25 -11.25 0.25
N MET A 273 13.12 -11.97 -0.44
CA MET A 273 12.98 -12.18 -1.87
C MET A 273 11.91 -13.26 -2.13
N ALA A 274 10.91 -12.95 -2.94
CA ALA A 274 10.03 -13.98 -3.46
C ALA A 274 10.76 -14.78 -4.53
N GLY A 275 10.75 -16.11 -4.41
CA GLY A 275 11.36 -17.02 -5.39
C GLY A 275 10.70 -16.94 -6.77
N GLY A 276 11.43 -17.37 -7.79
CA GLY A 276 10.89 -17.45 -9.15
C GLY A 276 9.84 -18.55 -9.28
N ARG A 277 8.68 -18.19 -9.85
CA ARG A 277 7.61 -19.15 -10.17
C ARG A 277 7.10 -18.92 -11.60
N ASN A 278 6.37 -19.88 -12.14
CA ASN A 278 5.73 -19.71 -13.43
C ASN A 278 4.50 -18.82 -13.27
N CYS A 279 4.49 -17.70 -13.98
CA CYS A 279 3.41 -16.70 -13.98
C CYS A 279 2.93 -16.42 -15.39
N PRO A 280 1.70 -15.94 -15.56
CA PRO A 280 1.23 -15.40 -16.82
C PRO A 280 2.15 -14.30 -17.35
N VAL A 281 2.17 -14.15 -18.65
CA VAL A 281 2.88 -13.06 -19.34
C VAL A 281 1.88 -12.06 -19.89
N PHE A 282 2.33 -10.83 -20.05
CA PHE A 282 1.57 -9.77 -20.68
C PHE A 282 2.27 -9.35 -21.97
N ASN A 283 1.63 -9.58 -23.10
CA ASN A 283 2.10 -9.18 -24.41
C ASN A 283 1.60 -7.78 -24.73
N VAL A 284 2.52 -6.83 -24.82
CA VAL A 284 2.23 -5.42 -25.05
C VAL A 284 1.91 -5.15 -26.51
N LYS A 285 0.77 -4.52 -26.80
CA LYS A 285 0.31 -4.14 -28.14
C LYS A 285 0.44 -2.64 -28.41
N CYS A 286 0.33 -1.84 -27.34
CA CYS A 286 0.41 -0.38 -27.44
C CYS A 286 0.95 0.22 -26.15
N ILE A 287 1.75 1.28 -26.29
CA ILE A 287 2.14 2.17 -25.20
C ILE A 287 1.69 3.57 -25.57
N THR A 288 0.85 4.18 -24.74
CA THR A 288 0.51 5.59 -24.88
C THR A 288 1.00 6.38 -23.66
N HIS A 289 1.36 7.63 -23.87
CA HIS A 289 1.86 8.45 -22.78
C HIS A 289 1.71 9.95 -23.04
N ARG A 290 1.76 10.72 -21.98
CA ARG A 290 1.86 12.18 -22.04
C ARG A 290 3.19 12.59 -22.66
N LYS A 291 3.21 13.78 -23.24
CA LYS A 291 4.49 14.41 -23.58
C LYS A 291 5.34 14.56 -22.33
N ASP A 292 6.61 14.16 -22.40
CA ASP A 292 7.54 14.16 -21.28
C ASP A 292 7.00 13.42 -20.04
N PRO A 293 6.76 12.09 -20.15
CA PRO A 293 6.05 11.34 -19.12
C PRO A 293 6.88 11.18 -17.83
N ILE A 294 6.18 11.07 -16.71
CA ILE A 294 6.77 10.76 -15.40
C ILE A 294 6.44 9.29 -15.10
N LEU A 295 7.47 8.45 -14.94
CA LEU A 295 7.30 7.08 -14.48
C LEU A 295 7.16 7.10 -12.95
N LEU A 296 6.00 6.74 -12.43
CA LEU A 296 5.81 6.55 -11.00
C LEU A 296 6.11 5.10 -10.64
N GLY A 297 7.09 4.90 -9.78
CA GLY A 297 7.47 3.59 -9.26
C GLY A 297 7.20 3.47 -7.77
N ILE A 298 6.55 2.37 -7.36
CA ILE A 298 6.25 2.08 -5.95
C ILE A 298 7.34 1.19 -5.37
N ILE A 299 7.96 1.64 -4.29
CA ILE A 299 8.94 0.83 -3.56
C ILE A 299 8.20 -0.21 -2.71
N SER A 300 8.44 -1.48 -3.04
CA SER A 300 8.10 -2.63 -2.19
C SER A 300 9.43 -3.29 -1.83
N GLN A 301 9.72 -3.66 -0.66
CA GLN A 301 10.96 -4.31 -0.21
C GLN A 301 10.94 -4.41 1.31
N PHE A 302 12.11 -4.66 1.91
CA PHE A 302 12.28 -4.67 3.36
C PHE A 302 11.60 -3.46 4.04
N PRO A 303 10.76 -3.67 5.06
CA PRO A 303 10.07 -2.59 5.76
C PRO A 303 11.01 -1.55 6.42
N PRO A 304 10.56 -0.31 6.54
CA PRO A 304 9.34 0.26 6.00
C PRO A 304 9.42 0.46 4.48
N SER A 305 8.28 0.40 3.80
CA SER A 305 8.22 0.59 2.35
C SER A 305 6.93 1.33 1.95
N GLU A 306 6.97 2.01 0.82
CA GLU A 306 5.82 2.76 0.31
C GLU A 306 4.61 1.85 0.06
N SER A 307 4.82 0.67 -0.52
CA SER A 307 3.75 -0.29 -0.79
C SER A 307 3.03 -0.77 0.48
N SER A 308 3.75 -0.88 1.60
CA SER A 308 3.17 -1.22 2.90
C SER A 308 2.33 -0.08 3.46
N MET A 309 2.82 1.16 3.35
CA MET A 309 2.12 2.35 3.82
C MET A 309 0.85 2.63 3.02
N ILE A 310 0.87 2.43 1.71
CA ILE A 310 -0.32 2.50 0.86
C ILE A 310 -1.42 1.55 1.36
N LYS A 311 -1.05 0.31 1.70
CA LYS A 311 -1.99 -0.69 2.24
C LYS A 311 -2.53 -0.27 3.62
N ARG A 312 -1.68 0.26 4.50
CA ARG A 312 -2.02 0.57 5.89
C ARG A 312 -3.29 1.40 6.00
N ASN A 313 -3.33 2.53 5.31
CA ASN A 313 -4.46 3.44 5.39
C ASN A 313 -5.80 2.76 5.09
N LEU A 314 -5.85 2.07 3.97
CA LEU A 314 -7.09 1.44 3.53
C LEU A 314 -7.49 0.26 4.42
N LEU A 315 -6.50 -0.54 4.86
CA LEU A 315 -6.74 -1.68 5.74
C LEU A 315 -7.26 -1.22 7.10
N GLU A 316 -6.64 -0.22 7.71
CA GLU A 316 -7.08 0.36 8.99
C GLU A 316 -8.48 0.96 8.86
N ALA A 317 -8.74 1.79 7.83
CA ALA A 317 -10.04 2.42 7.62
C ALA A 317 -11.17 1.42 7.37
N ASN A 318 -10.95 0.44 6.49
CA ASN A 318 -11.95 -0.61 6.21
C ASN A 318 -12.24 -1.46 7.44
N LEU A 319 -11.20 -1.86 8.16
CA LEU A 319 -11.35 -2.67 9.35
C LEU A 319 -12.05 -1.89 10.47
N LEU A 320 -11.69 -0.62 10.68
CA LEU A 320 -12.36 0.25 11.65
C LEU A 320 -13.85 0.41 11.31
N LYS A 321 -14.18 0.68 10.04
CA LYS A 321 -15.56 0.73 9.56
C LYS A 321 -16.29 -0.59 9.82
N HIS A 322 -15.66 -1.72 9.52
CA HIS A 322 -16.25 -3.04 9.73
C HIS A 322 -16.57 -3.30 11.21
N LEU A 323 -15.59 -3.07 12.09
CA LEU A 323 -15.78 -3.30 13.53
C LEU A 323 -16.84 -2.38 14.14
N THR A 324 -16.80 -1.08 13.81
CA THR A 324 -17.62 -0.05 14.48
C THR A 324 -18.98 0.17 13.82
N GLN A 325 -19.08 0.10 12.48
CA GLN A 325 -20.32 0.44 11.76
C GLN A 325 -21.07 -0.81 11.28
N THR A 326 -20.37 -1.83 10.79
CA THR A 326 -21.01 -3.06 10.28
C THR A 326 -21.37 -4.00 11.42
N LEU A 327 -20.36 -4.40 12.23
CA LEU A 327 -20.57 -5.29 13.38
C LEU A 327 -21.05 -4.55 14.63
N ARG A 328 -20.89 -3.23 14.67
CA ARG A 328 -21.26 -2.36 15.79
C ARG A 328 -20.69 -2.82 17.12
N ILE A 329 -19.44 -3.29 17.13
CA ILE A 329 -18.72 -3.64 18.34
C ILE A 329 -18.38 -2.33 19.06
N PRO A 330 -18.86 -2.11 20.30
CA PRO A 330 -18.61 -0.87 21.01
C PRO A 330 -17.14 -0.76 21.44
N GLY A 331 -16.67 0.43 21.78
CA GLY A 331 -15.39 0.66 22.44
C GLY A 331 -14.14 0.52 21.59
N VAL A 332 -14.22 0.13 20.31
CA VAL A 332 -13.07 0.16 19.41
C VAL A 332 -12.75 1.62 19.08
N VAL A 333 -11.55 2.08 19.42
CA VAL A 333 -11.13 3.49 19.32
C VAL A 333 -10.20 3.74 18.16
N ASP A 334 -9.15 2.93 18.02
CA ASP A 334 -8.11 3.10 16.99
C ASP A 334 -7.50 1.75 16.61
N LEU A 335 -6.90 1.71 15.42
CA LEU A 335 -6.17 0.58 14.88
C LEU A 335 -4.79 1.05 14.39
N HIS A 336 -3.77 0.22 14.58
CA HIS A 336 -2.44 0.51 14.06
C HIS A 336 -1.74 -0.74 13.54
N ALA A 337 -1.60 -0.82 12.22
CA ALA A 337 -0.85 -1.86 11.52
C ALA A 337 0.62 -1.46 11.43
N LEU A 338 1.51 -2.28 12.01
CA LEU A 338 2.92 -1.92 12.14
C LEU A 338 3.68 -1.95 10.83
N GLU A 339 4.47 -0.89 10.57
CA GLU A 339 5.37 -0.82 9.41
C GLU A 339 6.35 -2.00 9.36
N ALA A 340 6.94 -2.36 10.50
CA ALA A 340 7.87 -3.50 10.59
C ALA A 340 7.24 -4.82 10.14
N GLY A 341 5.94 -4.98 10.33
CA GLY A 341 5.15 -6.11 9.83
C GLY A 341 4.61 -5.91 8.41
N GLY A 342 5.17 -4.99 7.63
CA GLY A 342 4.67 -4.67 6.28
C GLY A 342 3.23 -4.17 6.28
N CYS A 343 2.77 -3.59 7.39
CA CYS A 343 1.39 -3.14 7.67
C CYS A 343 0.33 -4.25 7.52
N THR A 344 0.73 -5.52 7.57
CA THR A 344 -0.17 -6.67 7.39
C THR A 344 0.04 -7.80 8.38
N ALA A 345 1.23 -7.93 9.01
CA ALA A 345 1.50 -9.04 9.91
C ALA A 345 1.10 -8.74 11.37
N THR A 346 1.22 -7.50 11.83
CA THR A 346 0.98 -7.11 13.22
C THR A 346 0.00 -5.95 13.30
N LEU A 347 -1.08 -6.15 14.05
CA LEU A 347 -2.11 -5.15 14.32
C LEU A 347 -2.21 -4.88 15.81
N TRP A 348 -2.16 -3.61 16.19
CA TRP A 348 -2.56 -3.12 17.50
C TRP A 348 -3.98 -2.55 17.42
N VAL A 349 -4.77 -2.80 18.45
CA VAL A 349 -6.15 -2.31 18.59
C VAL A 349 -6.27 -1.58 19.92
N SER A 350 -6.72 -0.34 19.87
CA SER A 350 -7.09 0.44 21.06
C SER A 350 -8.55 0.20 21.40
N LEU A 351 -8.85 -0.29 22.60
CA LEU A 351 -10.17 -0.74 23.01
C LEU A 351 -10.57 -0.22 24.37
N LYS A 352 -11.71 0.46 24.46
CA LYS A 352 -12.39 0.66 25.74
C LYS A 352 -13.10 -0.63 26.13
N LYS A 353 -12.43 -1.44 26.96
CA LYS A 353 -12.94 -2.73 27.40
C LYS A 353 -14.17 -2.57 28.28
N MET A 354 -15.29 -3.13 27.91
CA MET A 354 -16.58 -2.94 28.57
C MET A 354 -17.13 -4.21 29.24
N TYR A 355 -16.66 -5.39 28.84
CA TYR A 355 -17.14 -6.68 29.36
C TYR A 355 -16.11 -7.80 29.19
N SER A 356 -16.36 -8.91 29.87
CA SER A 356 -15.53 -10.12 29.74
C SER A 356 -15.66 -10.71 28.32
N GLY A 357 -14.53 -11.11 27.72
CA GLY A 357 -14.51 -11.65 26.34
C GLY A 357 -14.54 -10.58 25.23
N HIS A 358 -14.55 -9.27 25.58
CA HIS A 358 -14.58 -8.20 24.58
C HIS A 358 -13.34 -8.19 23.67
N VAL A 359 -12.16 -8.46 24.26
CA VAL A 359 -10.90 -8.59 23.49
C VAL A 359 -11.00 -9.73 22.47
N ASP A 360 -11.56 -10.88 22.89
CA ASP A 360 -11.72 -12.02 22.01
C ASP A 360 -12.69 -11.72 20.87
N GLN A 361 -13.81 -11.07 21.17
CA GLN A 361 -14.79 -10.68 20.17
C GLN A 361 -14.15 -9.78 19.10
N VAL A 362 -13.41 -8.77 19.50
CA VAL A 362 -12.71 -7.86 18.57
C VAL A 362 -11.68 -8.63 17.74
N ALA A 363 -10.83 -9.44 18.37
CA ALA A 363 -9.78 -10.19 17.68
C ALA A 363 -10.36 -11.21 16.68
N MET A 364 -11.43 -11.93 17.05
CA MET A 364 -12.10 -12.86 16.14
C MET A 364 -12.80 -12.14 14.98
N ALA A 365 -13.38 -10.97 15.23
CA ALA A 365 -13.96 -10.13 14.18
C ALA A 365 -12.88 -9.63 13.19
N VAL A 366 -11.68 -9.27 13.67
CA VAL A 366 -10.52 -8.95 12.81
C VAL A 366 -10.11 -10.14 11.97
N LEU A 367 -9.96 -11.31 12.57
CA LEU A 367 -9.55 -12.53 11.86
C LEU A 367 -10.58 -13.03 10.85
N GLY A 368 -11.86 -12.84 11.14
CA GLY A 368 -12.96 -13.22 10.24
C GLY A 368 -13.23 -12.21 9.12
N TYR A 369 -12.60 -11.05 9.13
CA TYR A 369 -12.83 -10.04 8.09
C TYR A 369 -12.16 -10.44 6.79
N PHE A 370 -12.95 -10.49 5.72
CA PHE A 370 -12.46 -10.82 4.39
C PHE A 370 -11.33 -9.89 3.94
N GLY A 371 -10.16 -10.47 3.65
CA GLY A 371 -8.96 -9.72 3.26
C GLY A 371 -8.01 -9.40 4.41
N MET A 372 -8.38 -9.62 5.67
CA MET A 372 -7.56 -9.41 6.87
C MET A 372 -6.98 -10.70 7.45
N SER A 373 -7.13 -11.83 6.77
CA SER A 373 -6.52 -13.12 7.14
C SER A 373 -5.00 -13.08 7.25
N TYR A 374 -4.37 -11.96 6.89
CA TYR A 374 -2.92 -11.79 6.93
C TYR A 374 -2.37 -11.43 8.30
N TYR A 375 -3.15 -10.79 9.20
CA TYR A 375 -2.64 -10.47 10.53
C TYR A 375 -2.26 -11.73 11.28
N LYS A 376 -0.99 -11.79 11.68
CA LYS A 376 -0.39 -12.88 12.45
C LYS A 376 -0.45 -12.60 13.95
N TRP A 377 -0.28 -11.33 14.32
CA TRP A 377 -0.28 -10.83 15.67
C TRP A 377 -1.37 -9.78 15.85
N ILE A 378 -2.33 -10.03 16.75
CA ILE A 378 -3.36 -9.07 17.13
C ILE A 378 -3.18 -8.76 18.59
N ILE A 379 -2.82 -7.54 18.91
CA ILE A 379 -2.58 -7.05 20.26
C ILE A 379 -3.64 -6.01 20.59
N VAL A 380 -4.38 -6.22 21.67
CA VAL A 380 -5.44 -5.31 22.12
C VAL A 380 -4.99 -4.64 23.40
N ALA A 381 -4.93 -3.30 23.39
CA ALA A 381 -4.56 -2.44 24.52
C ALA A 381 -5.72 -1.52 24.91
N ASP A 382 -5.61 -0.84 26.05
CA ASP A 382 -6.65 0.06 26.54
C ASP A 382 -6.75 1.34 25.69
N GLU A 383 -7.88 2.05 25.78
CA GLU A 383 -8.18 3.27 25.00
C GLU A 383 -7.26 4.45 25.32
N ASP A 384 -6.67 4.47 26.51
CA ASP A 384 -5.73 5.49 26.97
C ASP A 384 -4.25 5.14 26.70
N ASP A 385 -3.99 4.00 26.06
CA ASP A 385 -2.64 3.65 25.61
C ASP A 385 -2.36 4.25 24.22
N ASP A 386 -1.12 4.75 24.01
CA ASP A 386 -0.69 5.17 22.68
C ASP A 386 -0.14 3.99 21.91
N ILE A 387 -1.00 3.33 21.14
CA ILE A 387 -0.61 2.21 20.28
C ILE A 387 0.25 2.61 19.08
N ARG A 388 0.47 3.92 18.86
CA ARG A 388 1.34 4.43 17.79
C ARG A 388 2.76 4.72 18.29
N ASP A 389 2.94 4.93 19.59
CA ASP A 389 4.26 5.08 20.20
C ASP A 389 5.00 3.73 20.29
N PRO A 390 6.15 3.55 19.62
CA PRO A 390 6.92 2.31 19.66
C PRO A 390 7.36 1.92 21.08
N PHE A 391 7.79 2.91 21.89
CA PHE A 391 8.24 2.66 23.25
C PHE A 391 7.08 2.16 24.12
N MET A 392 5.90 2.79 24.02
CA MET A 392 4.73 2.37 24.77
C MET A 392 4.29 0.95 24.42
N ARG A 393 4.33 0.57 23.15
CA ARG A 393 4.01 -0.80 22.73
C ARG A 393 4.93 -1.83 23.38
N GLU A 394 6.23 -1.60 23.37
CA GLU A 394 7.21 -2.50 23.97
C GLU A 394 7.06 -2.54 25.50
N TRP A 395 6.81 -1.38 26.13
CA TRP A 395 6.57 -1.30 27.55
C TRP A 395 5.30 -2.06 27.97
N ILE A 396 4.20 -1.91 27.23
CA ILE A 396 2.95 -2.64 27.48
C ILE A 396 3.17 -4.15 27.39
N LEU A 397 3.82 -4.65 26.36
CA LEU A 397 4.12 -6.08 26.23
C LEU A 397 5.00 -6.59 27.36
N SER A 398 5.95 -5.80 27.81
CA SER A 398 6.92 -6.20 28.85
C SER A 398 6.30 -6.27 30.25
N TRP A 399 5.33 -5.37 30.56
CA TRP A 399 4.90 -5.18 31.93
C TRP A 399 3.41 -5.44 32.20
N ARG A 400 2.58 -5.55 31.17
CA ARG A 400 1.15 -5.83 31.32
C ARG A 400 0.75 -7.24 30.90
N VAL A 401 1.49 -7.85 29.99
CA VAL A 401 1.16 -9.16 29.43
C VAL A 401 1.80 -10.27 30.25
N ASN A 402 0.97 -11.16 30.80
CA ASN A 402 1.42 -12.46 31.30
C ASN A 402 1.22 -13.50 30.18
N PRO A 403 2.29 -14.02 29.56
CA PRO A 403 2.16 -14.86 28.36
C PRO A 403 1.25 -16.08 28.54
N ALA A 404 1.33 -16.75 29.68
CA ALA A 404 0.53 -17.95 29.93
C ALA A 404 -0.96 -17.68 30.05
N ARG A 405 -1.37 -16.48 30.45
CA ARG A 405 -2.74 -16.10 30.68
C ARG A 405 -3.34 -15.27 29.55
N ASP A 406 -2.53 -14.37 28.98
CA ASP A 406 -3.01 -13.28 28.14
C ASP A 406 -2.73 -13.51 26.66
N MET A 407 -2.03 -14.59 26.30
CA MET A 407 -1.78 -14.98 24.92
C MET A 407 -2.61 -16.21 24.52
N ARG A 408 -3.18 -16.17 23.31
CA ARG A 408 -3.86 -17.31 22.69
C ARG A 408 -3.26 -17.56 21.33
N ILE A 409 -2.77 -18.78 21.12
CA ILE A 409 -2.24 -19.26 19.84
C ILE A 409 -3.36 -20.02 19.14
N LEU A 410 -3.68 -19.64 17.92
CA LEU A 410 -4.65 -20.27 17.05
C LEU A 410 -3.89 -20.99 15.93
N PRO A 411 -3.65 -22.29 16.04
CA PRO A 411 -3.02 -23.07 14.98
C PRO A 411 -3.98 -23.30 13.81
N GLY A 412 -3.46 -23.69 12.66
CA GLY A 412 -4.28 -24.10 11.54
C GLY A 412 -5.06 -22.96 10.89
N THR A 413 -4.45 -21.77 10.78
CA THR A 413 -5.08 -20.58 10.19
C THR A 413 -4.37 -20.15 8.91
N ALA A 414 -5.08 -19.43 8.04
CA ALA A 414 -4.52 -18.90 6.80
C ALA A 414 -3.25 -18.06 7.05
N ALA A 415 -2.23 -18.28 6.24
CA ALA A 415 -0.96 -17.55 6.25
C ALA A 415 -0.77 -16.74 4.97
N ILE A 416 0.15 -15.78 5.03
CA ILE A 416 0.65 -15.11 3.84
C ILE A 416 1.64 -16.06 3.16
N GLU A 417 1.44 -16.39 1.90
CA GLU A 417 2.37 -17.21 1.09
C GLU A 417 3.82 -16.67 1.10
N LEU A 418 3.98 -15.36 1.33
CA LEU A 418 5.28 -14.69 1.41
C LEU A 418 5.88 -14.65 2.83
N ASP A 419 5.27 -15.32 3.81
CA ASP A 419 5.78 -15.44 5.18
C ASP A 419 6.74 -16.63 5.30
N PRO A 420 8.06 -16.42 5.36
CA PRO A 420 9.02 -17.51 5.38
C PRO A 420 9.05 -18.27 6.72
N SER A 421 8.32 -17.81 7.73
CA SER A 421 8.23 -18.51 9.02
C SER A 421 7.21 -19.66 9.01
N GLY A 422 6.43 -19.79 7.93
CA GLY A 422 5.50 -20.90 7.76
C GLY A 422 6.25 -22.20 7.50
N HIS A 423 6.80 -22.37 6.29
CA HIS A 423 7.53 -23.57 5.87
C HIS A 423 8.68 -23.23 4.93
N PRO A 424 9.70 -24.12 4.82
CA PRO A 424 10.68 -24.04 3.74
C PRO A 424 9.97 -24.07 2.37
N PRO A 425 10.42 -23.30 1.37
CA PRO A 425 9.77 -23.21 0.07
C PRO A 425 9.58 -24.55 -0.67
N GLU A 426 10.37 -25.55 -0.35
CA GLU A 426 10.37 -26.88 -0.98
C GLU A 426 9.33 -27.84 -0.37
N GLU A 427 8.77 -27.50 0.78
CA GLU A 427 7.86 -28.37 1.54
C GLU A 427 6.42 -27.87 1.57
N ILE A 428 6.09 -26.75 0.86
CA ILE A 428 4.74 -26.17 0.93
C ILE A 428 3.74 -27.01 0.13
N PRO A 429 2.91 -27.83 0.77
CA PRO A 429 1.64 -28.21 0.20
C PRO A 429 0.75 -26.94 0.17
N ALA A 430 -0.03 -26.77 -0.88
CA ALA A 430 -0.92 -25.64 -1.08
C ALA A 430 -1.96 -25.42 0.06
N GLU A 431 -1.98 -26.27 1.06
CA GLU A 431 -2.97 -26.37 2.13
C GLU A 431 -2.39 -26.07 3.52
N GLU A 432 -1.11 -25.70 3.64
CA GLU A 432 -0.55 -25.49 4.96
C GLU A 432 -0.93 -24.17 5.60
N LEU A 433 -1.37 -24.32 6.82
CA LEU A 433 -2.02 -23.33 7.62
C LEU A 433 -1.02 -22.71 8.58
N GLY A 434 -0.93 -21.39 8.53
CA GLY A 434 -0.15 -20.64 9.51
C GLY A 434 -0.77 -20.71 10.91
N SER A 435 -0.28 -19.87 11.80
CA SER A 435 -0.88 -19.66 13.13
C SER A 435 -1.07 -18.18 13.38
N LYS A 436 -2.00 -17.86 14.29
CA LYS A 436 -2.28 -16.50 14.75
C LYS A 436 -2.08 -16.41 16.25
N VAL A 437 -1.73 -15.22 16.73
CA VAL A 437 -1.63 -14.93 18.15
C VAL A 437 -2.54 -13.76 18.48
N ILE A 438 -3.38 -13.94 19.50
CA ILE A 438 -4.15 -12.88 20.14
C ILE A 438 -3.50 -12.58 21.48
N ILE A 439 -3.24 -11.30 21.74
CA ILE A 439 -2.66 -10.82 23.02
C ILE A 439 -3.63 -9.83 23.66
N ASP A 440 -4.15 -10.19 24.84
CA ASP A 440 -4.90 -9.27 25.71
C ASP A 440 -3.92 -8.46 26.54
N ALA A 441 -3.54 -7.29 26.04
CA ALA A 441 -2.65 -6.34 26.72
C ALA A 441 -3.42 -5.27 27.52
N THR A 442 -4.75 -5.47 27.72
CA THR A 442 -5.57 -4.57 28.54
C THR A 442 -5.31 -4.78 30.02
N ARG A 443 -5.53 -3.74 30.83
CA ARG A 443 -5.50 -3.85 32.30
C ARG A 443 -6.66 -4.69 32.80
N ARG A 444 -6.35 -5.73 33.56
CA ARG A 444 -7.37 -6.64 34.13
C ARG A 444 -7.93 -6.15 35.46
N TRP A 445 -7.18 -5.29 36.14
CA TRP A 445 -7.51 -4.64 37.40
C TRP A 445 -6.87 -3.26 37.42
N GLN A 446 -7.10 -2.52 38.48
CA GLN A 446 -6.42 -1.24 38.68
C GLN A 446 -4.93 -1.47 38.92
N TYR A 447 -4.09 -0.99 37.99
CA TYR A 447 -2.64 -1.02 38.13
C TYR A 447 -2.17 0.15 38.97
N PRO A 448 -0.97 0.07 39.60
CA PRO A 448 -0.32 1.23 40.20
C PRO A 448 -0.18 2.35 39.17
N ALA A 449 -0.14 3.59 39.69
CA ALA A 449 0.13 4.75 38.84
C ALA A 449 1.50 4.63 38.14
N MET A 450 1.62 5.17 36.95
CA MET A 450 2.92 5.25 36.26
C MET A 450 3.89 6.11 37.04
N SER A 451 5.14 5.67 37.14
CA SER A 451 6.21 6.40 37.86
C SER A 451 6.76 7.55 37.02
N LEU A 452 5.90 8.53 36.76
CA LEU A 452 6.20 9.76 36.02
C LEU A 452 5.68 10.96 36.80
N PRO A 453 6.30 12.16 36.69
CA PRO A 453 5.68 13.39 37.16
C PRO A 453 4.32 13.60 36.51
N SER A 454 3.44 14.39 37.16
CA SER A 454 2.14 14.67 36.54
C SER A 454 2.29 15.33 35.18
N ARG A 455 1.27 15.15 34.31
CA ARG A 455 1.22 15.77 32.98
C ARG A 455 1.48 17.27 33.05
N GLU A 456 0.85 17.97 34.00
CA GLU A 456 1.02 19.42 34.19
C GLU A 456 2.50 19.80 34.46
N HIS A 457 3.20 19.02 35.30
CA HIS A 457 4.62 19.26 35.58
C HIS A 457 5.48 19.02 34.34
N MET A 458 5.22 17.94 33.60
CA MET A 458 5.96 17.61 32.38
C MET A 458 5.76 18.65 31.30
N GLU A 459 4.51 19.08 31.07
CA GLU A 459 4.15 20.12 30.08
C GLU A 459 4.76 21.49 30.48
N THR A 460 4.76 21.82 31.75
CA THR A 460 5.39 23.06 32.28
C THR A 460 6.89 23.08 31.99
N VAL A 461 7.58 21.95 32.22
CA VAL A 461 9.01 21.82 31.92
C VAL A 461 9.25 21.89 30.42
N ALA A 462 8.45 21.20 29.62
CA ALA A 462 8.56 21.22 28.15
C ALA A 462 8.37 22.65 27.58
N ALA A 463 7.39 23.42 28.10
CA ALA A 463 7.15 24.79 27.70
C ALA A 463 8.32 25.75 28.01
N ARG A 464 9.12 25.44 29.04
CA ARG A 464 10.27 26.22 29.46
C ARG A 464 11.61 25.58 29.05
N TRP A 465 11.61 24.61 28.17
CA TRP A 465 12.79 23.81 27.87
C TRP A 465 14.01 24.65 27.45
N ALA A 466 13.77 25.69 26.65
CA ALA A 466 14.81 26.61 26.21
C ALA A 466 15.46 27.37 27.36
N ASP A 467 14.71 27.67 28.45
CA ASP A 467 15.22 28.42 29.59
C ASP A 467 16.26 27.66 30.40
N TYR A 468 16.29 26.32 30.27
CA TYR A 468 17.26 25.46 30.93
C TYR A 468 18.61 25.39 30.20
N GLY A 469 18.74 25.99 28.99
CA GLY A 469 19.96 25.98 28.20
C GLY A 469 20.36 24.59 27.71
N LEU A 470 19.41 23.65 27.63
CA LEU A 470 19.62 22.28 27.17
C LEU A 470 19.42 22.17 25.67
N PRO A 471 20.05 21.19 24.98
CA PRO A 471 19.76 20.91 23.57
C PRO A 471 18.28 20.64 23.35
N ALA A 472 17.77 20.96 22.16
CA ALA A 472 16.40 20.67 21.79
C ALA A 472 16.09 19.17 21.96
N LEU A 473 14.88 18.85 22.40
CA LEU A 473 14.41 17.48 22.49
C LEU A 473 14.07 16.98 21.07
N ASP A 474 14.56 15.81 20.72
CA ASP A 474 14.23 15.19 19.42
C ASP A 474 12.75 14.81 19.34
N HIS A 475 12.19 14.38 20.47
CA HIS A 475 10.81 13.94 20.59
C HIS A 475 10.32 14.05 22.03
N VAL A 476 9.14 14.63 22.23
CA VAL A 476 8.46 14.65 23.54
C VAL A 476 7.07 14.05 23.35
N GLN A 477 6.92 12.81 23.76
CA GLN A 477 5.61 12.15 23.76
C GLN A 477 5.29 11.69 25.19
N LEU A 478 4.27 12.31 25.78
CA LEU A 478 3.77 11.90 27.08
C LEU A 478 2.72 10.81 26.92
N PRO A 479 2.75 9.75 27.73
CA PRO A 479 1.71 8.72 27.71
C PRO A 479 0.32 9.35 27.85
N LYS A 480 -0.65 8.87 27.07
CA LYS A 480 -2.04 9.40 27.10
C LYS A 480 -2.68 9.24 28.49
N GLY A 481 -2.38 8.14 29.18
CA GLY A 481 -2.89 7.80 30.49
C GLY A 481 -2.12 8.39 31.68
N LEU A 482 -1.30 9.44 31.43
CA LEU A 482 -0.55 10.15 32.50
C LEU A 482 -1.41 11.20 33.18
#